data_f561531acb47dd15fb135059703d6b35
#
_entry.id   f561531acb47dd15fb135059703d6b35
#
_cell.length_a   1.000
_cell.length_b   1.000
_cell.length_c   1.000
_cell.angle_alpha   90.00
_cell.angle_beta   90.00
_cell.angle_gamma   90.00
#
_symmetry.space_group_name_H-M   'P 1'
#
loop_
_entity.id
_entity.type
_entity.pdbx_description
1 polymer ?
#
loop_
_entity_poly.entity_id
_entity_poly.type
_entity_poly.pdbx_seq_one_letter_code
_entity_poly.pdbx_strand_id
1 'polypeptide(L)'
;MASVDVVLPVEEAVQRVELDRDLLTAEAARYSAAELVGPYRTDGGPLGDFCDSLRDLVAHVVMWDEINLAVLSEAGRSRAHWSLDPRWETAETGRQLNRSGVAAGRELPVDLLLYRFAVVKDGFLTELRSHDADSWDAQVPVELDPPRSVGGLAQYVMTVPGRPSYCHAAIHLRKLAELGLE
;
A
#
# COMPACT_ATOMS: atom_id res chain seq x y z
N MET A 1 6.46 -26.22 3.60
CA MET A 1 7.32 -25.47 2.67
C MET A 1 6.54 -24.23 2.32
N ALA A 2 6.99 -23.04 2.75
CA ALA A 2 6.39 -21.79 2.31
C ALA A 2 6.61 -21.70 0.79
N SER A 3 5.54 -21.47 0.03
CA SER A 3 5.63 -21.11 -1.37
C SER A 3 6.52 -19.87 -1.44
N VAL A 4 7.63 -19.93 -2.15
CA VAL A 4 8.38 -18.72 -2.50
C VAL A 4 7.49 -18.03 -3.50
N ASP A 5 6.77 -17.00 -3.05
CA ASP A 5 5.98 -16.19 -3.96
C ASP A 5 6.93 -15.63 -5.02
N VAL A 6 6.66 -15.97 -6.27
CA VAL A 6 7.46 -15.49 -7.41
C VAL A 6 7.34 -13.96 -7.44
N VAL A 7 8.48 -13.27 -7.47
CA VAL A 7 8.50 -11.82 -7.61
C VAL A 7 7.94 -11.46 -8.98
N LEU A 8 6.93 -10.58 -9.00
CA LEU A 8 6.32 -10.14 -10.26
C LEU A 8 7.32 -9.28 -11.06
N PRO A 9 7.31 -9.38 -12.40
CA PRO A 9 8.02 -8.42 -13.26
C PRO A 9 7.60 -6.99 -12.96
N VAL A 10 8.51 -6.02 -13.13
CA VAL A 10 8.27 -4.61 -12.78
C VAL A 10 7.04 -4.04 -13.51
N GLU A 11 6.86 -4.36 -14.78
CA GLU A 11 5.73 -3.89 -15.57
C GLU A 11 4.40 -4.40 -15.02
N GLU A 12 4.36 -5.67 -14.58
CA GLU A 12 3.16 -6.27 -13.98
C GLU A 12 2.89 -5.67 -12.60
N ALA A 13 3.91 -5.46 -11.78
CA ALA A 13 3.79 -4.81 -10.48
C ALA A 13 3.24 -3.38 -10.62
N VAL A 14 3.80 -2.58 -11.55
CA VAL A 14 3.34 -1.22 -11.87
C VAL A 14 1.87 -1.23 -12.31
N GLN A 15 1.52 -2.08 -13.28
CA GLN A 15 0.15 -2.18 -13.78
C GLN A 15 -0.84 -2.53 -12.66
N ARG A 16 -0.47 -3.49 -11.80
CA ARG A 16 -1.34 -3.94 -10.72
C ARG A 16 -1.54 -2.85 -9.66
N VAL A 17 -0.48 -2.15 -9.25
CA VAL A 17 -0.60 -1.00 -8.34
C VAL A 17 -1.46 0.11 -8.94
N GLU A 18 -1.24 0.44 -10.22
CA GLU A 18 -2.01 1.48 -10.89
C GLU A 18 -3.50 1.15 -10.91
N LEU A 19 -3.86 -0.05 -11.35
CA LEU A 19 -5.25 -0.53 -11.38
C LEU A 19 -5.86 -0.54 -9.96
N ASP A 20 -5.14 -1.04 -8.97
CA ASP A 20 -5.62 -1.11 -7.58
C ASP A 20 -5.93 0.28 -7.01
N ARG A 21 -5.06 1.27 -7.24
CA ARG A 21 -5.26 2.64 -6.76
C ARG A 21 -6.32 3.38 -7.58
N ASP A 22 -6.49 3.04 -8.86
CA ASP A 22 -7.57 3.55 -9.70
C ASP A 22 -8.94 3.07 -9.24
N LEU A 23 -9.06 1.84 -8.74
CA LEU A 23 -10.29 1.36 -8.12
C LEU A 23 -10.71 2.22 -6.92
N LEU A 24 -9.77 2.59 -6.05
CA LEU A 24 -10.07 3.46 -4.90
C LEU A 24 -10.40 4.88 -5.34
N THR A 25 -9.68 5.42 -6.32
CA THR A 25 -9.96 6.73 -6.92
C THR A 25 -11.36 6.77 -7.52
N ALA A 26 -11.70 5.76 -8.33
CA ALA A 26 -13.01 5.66 -8.98
C ALA A 26 -14.14 5.48 -7.95
N GLU A 27 -13.90 4.68 -6.90
CA GLU A 27 -14.89 4.53 -5.84
C GLU A 27 -15.11 5.84 -5.09
N ALA A 28 -14.04 6.54 -4.71
CA ALA A 28 -14.14 7.84 -4.03
C ALA A 28 -14.86 8.91 -4.88
N ALA A 29 -14.64 8.91 -6.19
CA ALA A 29 -15.26 9.87 -7.12
C ALA A 29 -16.78 9.71 -7.25
N ARG A 30 -17.38 8.62 -6.73
CA ARG A 30 -18.83 8.38 -6.75
C ARG A 30 -19.57 9.15 -5.65
N TYR A 31 -18.85 9.74 -4.70
CA TYR A 31 -19.39 10.34 -3.50
C TYR A 31 -18.99 11.81 -3.38
N SER A 32 -19.90 12.63 -2.86
CA SER A 32 -19.56 13.98 -2.42
C SER A 32 -18.66 13.97 -1.18
N ALA A 33 -18.03 15.09 -0.88
CA ALA A 33 -17.18 15.21 0.33
C ALA A 33 -17.94 14.88 1.63
N ALA A 34 -19.23 15.20 1.70
CA ALA A 34 -20.07 14.86 2.85
C ALA A 34 -20.38 13.37 2.95
N GLU A 35 -20.58 12.70 1.82
CA GLU A 35 -20.83 11.25 1.77
C GLU A 35 -19.56 10.44 2.05
N LEU A 36 -18.38 10.94 1.64
CA LEU A 36 -17.09 10.28 1.92
C LEU A 36 -16.80 10.11 3.41
N VAL A 37 -17.34 10.97 4.26
CA VAL A 37 -17.21 10.88 5.73
C VAL A 37 -18.33 10.06 6.37
N GLY A 38 -19.34 9.68 5.59
CA GLY A 38 -20.44 8.83 6.04
C GLY A 38 -20.05 7.36 6.18
N PRO A 39 -20.95 6.53 6.74
CA PRO A 39 -20.68 5.11 6.95
C PRO A 39 -20.35 4.38 5.63
N TYR A 40 -19.24 3.67 5.60
CA TYR A 40 -18.81 2.83 4.48
C TYR A 40 -18.23 1.52 5.00
N ARG A 41 -18.68 0.41 4.44
CA ARG A 41 -18.23 -0.92 4.88
C ARG A 41 -16.99 -1.34 4.10
N THR A 42 -15.85 -1.33 4.78
CA THR A 42 -14.60 -1.95 4.29
C THR A 42 -14.57 -3.45 4.57
N ASP A 43 -13.70 -4.18 3.85
CA ASP A 43 -13.42 -5.59 4.09
C ASP A 43 -11.93 -5.84 4.35
N GLY A 44 -11.64 -7.01 4.90
CA GLY A 44 -10.29 -7.51 5.11
C GLY A 44 -9.53 -6.85 6.25
N GLY A 45 -8.90 -7.69 7.07
CA GLY A 45 -7.99 -7.27 8.12
C GLY A 45 -8.63 -6.55 9.32
N PRO A 46 -7.80 -5.87 10.14
CA PRO A 46 -8.20 -5.25 11.40
C PRO A 46 -8.80 -3.86 11.23
N LEU A 47 -9.48 -3.56 10.12
CA LEU A 47 -10.05 -2.24 9.85
C LEU A 47 -11.45 -2.03 10.41
N GLY A 48 -12.15 -3.10 10.81
CA GLY A 48 -13.57 -3.07 11.16
C GLY A 48 -13.95 -2.25 12.39
N ASP A 49 -12.99 -1.87 13.24
CA ASP A 49 -13.21 -1.15 14.49
C ASP A 49 -12.75 0.33 14.46
N PHE A 50 -12.21 0.80 13.34
CA PHE A 50 -11.70 2.18 13.23
C PHE A 50 -11.71 2.78 11.82
N CYS A 51 -12.12 2.03 10.81
CA CYS A 51 -12.27 2.49 9.43
C CYS A 51 -13.76 2.43 9.06
N ASP A 52 -14.48 3.50 9.38
CA ASP A 52 -15.93 3.56 9.30
C ASP A 52 -16.43 4.23 8.02
N SER A 53 -15.55 4.91 7.29
CA SER A 53 -15.88 5.70 6.10
C SER A 53 -14.92 5.43 4.93
N LEU A 54 -15.33 5.83 3.73
CA LEU A 54 -14.44 5.75 2.56
C LEU A 54 -13.25 6.72 2.70
N ARG A 55 -13.44 7.88 3.36
CA ARG A 55 -12.33 8.76 3.76
C ARG A 55 -11.30 8.01 4.61
N ASP A 56 -11.75 7.22 5.57
CA ASP A 56 -10.86 6.47 6.44
C ASP A 56 -10.06 5.41 5.66
N LEU A 57 -10.70 4.78 4.67
CA LEU A 57 -10.01 3.85 3.78
C LEU A 57 -8.94 4.56 2.94
N VAL A 58 -9.25 5.72 2.37
CA VAL A 58 -8.25 6.53 1.65
C VAL A 58 -7.08 6.89 2.56
N ALA A 59 -7.36 7.34 3.79
CA ALA A 59 -6.33 7.67 4.78
C ALA A 59 -5.45 6.47 5.14
N HIS A 60 -6.06 5.29 5.28
CA HIS A 60 -5.36 4.04 5.54
C HIS A 60 -4.43 3.65 4.39
N VAL A 61 -4.93 3.67 3.16
CA VAL A 61 -4.14 3.27 1.99
C VAL A 61 -3.00 4.26 1.73
N VAL A 62 -3.26 5.58 1.79
CA VAL A 62 -2.21 6.57 1.54
C VAL A 62 -1.09 6.52 2.59
N MET A 63 -1.42 6.28 3.85
CA MET A 63 -0.41 6.09 4.90
C MET A 63 0.54 4.93 4.57
N TRP A 64 0.00 3.79 4.16
CA TRP A 64 0.84 2.65 3.79
C TRP A 64 1.64 2.90 2.52
N ASP A 65 1.07 3.59 1.54
CA ASP A 65 1.80 3.95 0.31
C ASP A 65 2.97 4.89 0.61
N GLU A 66 2.81 5.85 1.51
CA GLU A 66 3.91 6.72 1.96
C GLU A 66 5.01 5.95 2.68
N ILE A 67 4.64 5.02 3.57
CA ILE A 67 5.60 4.15 4.26
C ILE A 67 6.35 3.30 3.24
N ASN A 68 5.64 2.66 2.31
CA ASN A 68 6.23 1.78 1.31
C ASN A 68 7.14 2.54 0.33
N LEU A 69 6.72 3.73 -0.11
CA LEU A 69 7.56 4.62 -0.92
C LEU A 69 8.84 5.02 -0.17
N ALA A 70 8.73 5.35 1.12
CA ALA A 70 9.88 5.67 1.95
C ALA A 70 10.82 4.46 2.10
N VAL A 71 10.27 3.24 2.27
CA VAL A 71 11.07 2.00 2.34
C VAL A 71 11.91 1.82 1.08
N LEU A 72 11.32 1.95 -0.11
CA LEU A 72 12.03 1.76 -1.38
C LEU A 72 13.09 2.86 -1.57
N SER A 73 12.73 4.11 -1.34
CA SER A 73 13.65 5.26 -1.45
C SER A 73 14.83 5.17 -0.47
N GLU A 74 14.62 4.76 0.77
CA GLU A 74 15.69 4.56 1.76
C GLU A 74 16.58 3.37 1.40
N ALA A 75 15.98 2.25 0.95
CA ALA A 75 16.73 1.08 0.51
C ALA A 75 17.67 1.41 -0.67
N GLY A 76 17.22 2.21 -1.64
CA GLY A 76 18.05 2.70 -2.74
C GLY A 76 19.22 3.58 -2.29
N ARG A 77 19.17 4.13 -1.06
CA ARG A 77 20.26 4.90 -0.41
C ARG A 77 21.04 4.07 0.61
N SER A 78 20.94 2.76 0.58
CA SER A 78 21.59 1.84 1.54
C SER A 78 21.18 2.10 3.00
N ARG A 79 19.94 2.50 3.23
CA ARG A 79 19.40 2.73 4.57
C ARG A 79 18.16 1.85 4.81
N ALA A 80 18.11 1.20 5.97
CA ALA A 80 16.92 0.48 6.41
C ALA A 80 15.89 1.48 6.95
N HIS A 81 14.68 1.44 6.41
CA HIS A 81 13.57 2.19 6.96
C HIS A 81 13.10 1.54 8.28
N TRP A 82 12.65 2.35 9.23
CA TRP A 82 12.23 1.86 10.57
C TRP A 82 11.14 0.79 10.51
N SER A 83 10.26 0.83 9.51
CA SER A 83 9.14 -0.13 9.37
C SER A 83 9.60 -1.54 8.99
N LEU A 84 10.85 -1.73 8.58
CA LEU A 84 11.45 -3.05 8.32
C LEU A 84 12.00 -3.72 9.60
N ASP A 85 12.00 -3.02 10.73
CA ASP A 85 12.40 -3.61 12.00
C ASP A 85 11.32 -4.61 12.47
N PRO A 86 11.66 -5.87 12.81
CA PRO A 86 10.71 -6.88 13.22
C PRO A 86 9.76 -6.48 14.36
N ARG A 87 10.13 -5.49 15.16
CA ARG A 87 9.25 -4.93 16.21
C ARG A 87 7.97 -4.33 15.67
N TRP A 88 7.96 -3.91 14.38
CA TRP A 88 6.79 -3.33 13.71
C TRP A 88 5.92 -4.38 13.00
N GLU A 89 6.39 -5.60 12.87
CA GLU A 89 5.67 -6.69 12.18
C GLU A 89 4.66 -7.43 13.08
N THR A 90 4.43 -6.96 14.29
CA THR A 90 3.42 -7.55 15.16
C THR A 90 2.02 -7.11 14.79
N ALA A 91 1.02 -7.99 14.96
CA ALA A 91 -0.38 -7.66 14.68
C ALA A 91 -0.86 -6.45 15.51
N GLU A 92 -0.39 -6.29 16.74
CA GLU A 92 -0.75 -5.17 17.61
C GLU A 92 -0.16 -3.85 17.09
N THR A 93 1.12 -3.83 16.74
CA THR A 93 1.78 -2.63 16.20
C THR A 93 1.16 -2.22 14.86
N GLY A 94 0.89 -3.17 13.97
CA GLY A 94 0.19 -2.92 12.70
C GLY A 94 -1.20 -2.30 12.93
N ARG A 95 -1.94 -2.78 13.93
CA ARG A 95 -3.23 -2.21 14.31
C ARG A 95 -3.09 -0.78 14.82
N GLN A 96 -2.09 -0.50 15.65
CA GLN A 96 -1.84 0.87 16.16
C GLN A 96 -1.45 1.82 15.04
N LEU A 97 -0.62 1.41 14.09
CA LEU A 97 -0.28 2.20 12.90
C LEU A 97 -1.53 2.51 12.07
N ASN A 98 -2.36 1.50 11.79
CA ASN A 98 -3.61 1.67 11.06
C ASN A 98 -4.52 2.71 11.73
N ARG A 99 -4.74 2.60 13.04
CA ARG A 99 -5.55 3.56 13.81
C ARG A 99 -4.97 4.97 13.76
N SER A 100 -3.65 5.09 13.92
CA SER A 100 -2.98 6.40 13.90
C SER A 100 -3.07 7.05 12.53
N GLY A 101 -2.88 6.30 11.45
CA GLY A 101 -3.00 6.80 10.08
C GLY A 101 -4.41 7.28 9.74
N VAL A 102 -5.43 6.49 10.12
CA VAL A 102 -6.83 6.88 9.95
C VAL A 102 -7.16 8.11 10.79
N ALA A 103 -6.75 8.17 12.06
CA ALA A 103 -6.97 9.33 12.91
C ALA A 103 -6.32 10.60 12.32
N ALA A 104 -5.08 10.52 11.85
CA ALA A 104 -4.41 11.64 11.19
C ALA A 104 -5.15 12.08 9.91
N GLY A 105 -5.67 11.13 9.12
CA GLY A 105 -6.48 11.45 7.93
C GLY A 105 -7.79 12.14 8.26
N ARG A 106 -8.38 11.87 9.42
CA ARG A 106 -9.62 12.53 9.89
C ARG A 106 -9.42 14.02 10.21
N GLU A 107 -8.21 14.45 10.51
CA GLU A 107 -7.87 15.86 10.76
C GLU A 107 -7.71 16.67 9.46
N LEU A 108 -7.62 16.01 8.31
CA LEU A 108 -7.46 16.67 7.01
C LEU A 108 -8.83 16.96 6.38
N PRO A 109 -9.00 18.11 5.71
CA PRO A 109 -10.09 18.31 4.75
C PRO A 109 -10.09 17.17 3.70
N VAL A 110 -11.27 16.73 3.27
CA VAL A 110 -11.42 15.60 2.34
C VAL A 110 -10.69 15.84 1.02
N ASP A 111 -10.80 17.04 0.46
CA ASP A 111 -10.14 17.45 -0.78
C ASP A 111 -8.61 17.39 -0.66
N LEU A 112 -8.06 17.81 0.48
CA LEU A 112 -6.63 17.74 0.75
C LEU A 112 -6.16 16.28 0.90
N LEU A 113 -6.95 15.43 1.55
CA LEU A 113 -6.64 14.00 1.67
C LEU A 113 -6.65 13.31 0.31
N LEU A 114 -7.65 13.59 -0.54
CA LEU A 114 -7.70 13.04 -1.90
C LEU A 114 -6.55 13.54 -2.77
N TYR A 115 -6.18 14.82 -2.65
CA TYR A 115 -5.01 15.37 -3.33
C TYR A 115 -3.72 14.67 -2.88
N ARG A 116 -3.54 14.49 -1.55
CA ARG A 116 -2.39 13.75 -1.00
C ARG A 116 -2.34 12.33 -1.55
N PHE A 117 -3.47 11.63 -1.59
CA PHE A 117 -3.55 10.27 -2.16
C PHE A 117 -3.11 10.25 -3.63
N ALA A 118 -3.58 11.19 -4.45
CA ALA A 118 -3.20 11.28 -5.85
C ALA A 118 -1.69 11.51 -6.03
N VAL A 119 -1.10 12.46 -5.28
CA VAL A 119 0.33 12.78 -5.37
C VAL A 119 1.20 11.62 -4.88
N VAL A 120 0.79 10.94 -3.80
CA VAL A 120 1.52 9.77 -3.28
C VAL A 120 1.46 8.60 -4.26
N LYS A 121 0.29 8.34 -4.86
CA LYS A 121 0.12 7.34 -5.92
C LYS A 121 1.09 7.62 -7.09
N ASP A 122 1.11 8.86 -7.59
CA ASP A 122 1.96 9.25 -8.72
C ASP A 122 3.46 9.11 -8.36
N GLY A 123 3.83 9.51 -7.15
CA GLY A 123 5.20 9.35 -6.64
C GLY A 123 5.59 7.88 -6.54
N PHE A 124 4.70 7.04 -6.04
CA PHE A 124 4.93 5.61 -5.90
C PHE A 124 5.07 4.90 -7.26
N LEU A 125 4.18 5.21 -8.20
CA LEU A 125 4.27 4.68 -9.57
C LEU A 125 5.54 5.17 -10.29
N THR A 126 5.98 6.40 -10.03
CA THR A 126 7.23 6.95 -10.57
C THR A 126 8.43 6.18 -10.02
N GLU A 127 8.46 5.88 -8.72
CA GLU A 127 9.50 5.06 -8.12
C GLU A 127 9.57 3.67 -8.76
N LEU A 128 8.44 2.96 -8.86
CA LEU A 128 8.41 1.65 -9.48
C LEU A 128 8.87 1.68 -10.95
N ARG A 129 8.41 2.65 -11.73
CA ARG A 129 8.75 2.84 -13.16
C ARG A 129 10.20 3.26 -13.39
N SER A 130 10.92 3.69 -12.36
CA SER A 130 12.33 4.03 -12.47
C SER A 130 13.24 2.80 -12.59
N HIS A 131 12.71 1.61 -12.34
CA HIS A 131 13.43 0.34 -12.44
C HIS A 131 13.18 -0.33 -13.78
N ASP A 132 14.24 -0.87 -14.36
CA ASP A 132 14.22 -1.88 -15.41
C ASP A 132 14.34 -3.29 -14.82
N ALA A 133 14.31 -4.33 -15.66
CA ALA A 133 14.40 -5.72 -15.20
C ALA A 133 15.69 -5.99 -14.41
N ASP A 134 16.82 -5.44 -14.84
CA ASP A 134 18.12 -5.67 -14.19
C ASP A 134 18.17 -5.03 -12.80
N SER A 135 17.73 -3.79 -12.68
CA SER A 135 17.66 -3.08 -11.38
C SER A 135 16.59 -3.65 -10.47
N TRP A 136 15.49 -4.19 -11.03
CA TRP A 136 14.41 -4.84 -10.26
C TRP A 136 14.86 -6.14 -9.59
N ASP A 137 15.71 -6.90 -10.29
CA ASP A 137 16.29 -8.16 -9.80
C ASP A 137 17.56 -7.93 -8.96
N ALA A 138 18.12 -6.72 -9.00
CA ALA A 138 19.30 -6.39 -8.22
C ALA A 138 19.02 -6.46 -6.71
N GLN A 139 20.00 -6.96 -5.96
CA GLN A 139 19.94 -6.98 -4.48
C GLN A 139 19.87 -5.56 -3.93
N VAL A 140 18.95 -5.30 -3.01
CA VAL A 140 18.94 -4.01 -2.31
C VAL A 140 20.24 -3.83 -1.50
N PRO A 141 20.83 -2.62 -1.52
CA PRO A 141 22.10 -2.34 -0.84
C PRO A 141 21.94 -2.12 0.68
N VAL A 142 20.98 -2.78 1.29
CA VAL A 142 20.71 -2.75 2.74
C VAL A 142 20.62 -4.19 3.25
N GLU A 143 21.16 -4.43 4.44
CA GLU A 143 21.13 -5.76 5.06
C GLU A 143 19.68 -6.06 5.53
N LEU A 144 19.09 -7.09 4.91
CA LEU A 144 17.76 -7.62 5.24
C LEU A 144 17.86 -9.12 5.49
N ASP A 145 17.04 -9.64 6.37
CA ASP A 145 16.89 -11.07 6.65
C ASP A 145 15.45 -11.54 6.37
N PRO A 146 15.19 -12.36 5.34
CA PRO A 146 16.16 -12.78 4.30
C PRO A 146 16.54 -11.65 3.34
N PRO A 147 17.71 -11.78 2.66
CA PRO A 147 18.10 -10.86 1.60
C PRO A 147 17.04 -10.78 0.49
N ARG A 148 16.83 -9.58 -0.07
CA ARG A 148 15.79 -9.34 -1.09
C ARG A 148 16.37 -8.57 -2.27
N SER A 149 15.82 -8.81 -3.47
CA SER A 149 15.97 -7.89 -4.59
C SER A 149 15.08 -6.65 -4.38
N VAL A 150 15.25 -5.64 -5.22
CA VAL A 150 14.39 -4.44 -5.21
C VAL A 150 12.93 -4.85 -5.41
N GLY A 151 12.64 -5.68 -6.42
CA GLY A 151 11.29 -6.20 -6.68
C GLY A 151 10.77 -7.08 -5.54
N GLY A 152 11.66 -7.90 -4.94
CA GLY A 152 11.32 -8.70 -3.77
C GLY A 152 10.97 -7.85 -2.54
N LEU A 153 11.66 -6.73 -2.33
CA LEU A 153 11.33 -5.77 -1.27
C LEU A 153 10.01 -5.06 -1.57
N ALA A 154 9.84 -4.56 -2.80
CA ALA A 154 8.59 -3.90 -3.22
C ALA A 154 7.39 -4.83 -3.02
N GLN A 155 7.49 -6.08 -3.48
CA GLN A 155 6.42 -7.07 -3.30
C GLN A 155 6.14 -7.35 -1.82
N TYR A 156 7.18 -7.49 -1.01
CA TYR A 156 7.04 -7.75 0.42
C TYR A 156 6.26 -6.64 1.13
N VAL A 157 6.64 -5.37 0.95
CA VAL A 157 5.98 -4.25 1.63
C VAL A 157 4.58 -3.95 1.07
N MET A 158 4.31 -4.36 -0.17
CA MET A 158 3.01 -4.17 -0.85
C MET A 158 2.08 -5.38 -0.73
N THR A 159 2.42 -6.35 0.13
CA THR A 159 1.61 -7.54 0.33
C THR A 159 0.91 -7.48 1.69
N VAL A 160 -0.41 -7.48 1.67
CA VAL A 160 -1.19 -7.74 2.88
C VAL A 160 -1.06 -9.23 3.22
N PRO A 161 -0.68 -9.60 4.46
CA PRO A 161 -0.45 -11.00 4.82
C PRO A 161 -1.61 -11.92 4.44
N GLY A 162 -1.30 -13.00 3.71
CA GLY A 162 -2.28 -13.99 3.25
C GLY A 162 -3.15 -13.52 2.07
N ARG A 163 -2.77 -12.45 1.38
CA ARG A 163 -3.45 -11.90 0.21
C ARG A 163 -2.49 -11.77 -0.98
N PRO A 164 -3.00 -11.66 -2.21
CA PRO A 164 -2.17 -11.38 -3.36
C PRO A 164 -1.43 -10.04 -3.20
N SER A 165 -0.27 -9.90 -3.85
CA SER A 165 0.55 -8.69 -3.81
C SER A 165 -0.07 -7.56 -4.64
N TYR A 166 0.21 -6.32 -4.26
CA TYR A 166 -0.15 -5.10 -4.99
C TYR A 166 -1.66 -4.88 -5.18
N CYS A 167 -2.50 -5.35 -4.25
CA CYS A 167 -3.96 -5.25 -4.35
C CYS A 167 -4.62 -4.73 -3.06
N HIS A 168 -3.94 -3.84 -2.34
CA HIS A 168 -4.34 -3.38 -1.02
C HIS A 168 -5.72 -2.72 -1.00
N ALA A 169 -6.00 -1.80 -1.94
CA ALA A 169 -7.31 -1.16 -2.03
C ALA A 169 -8.39 -2.15 -2.48
N ALA A 170 -8.11 -3.00 -3.47
CA ALA A 170 -9.04 -3.99 -3.99
C ALA A 170 -9.50 -4.99 -2.91
N ILE A 171 -8.61 -5.37 -1.98
CA ILE A 171 -8.98 -6.21 -0.83
C ILE A 171 -10.09 -5.53 -0.02
N HIS A 172 -9.88 -4.27 0.36
CA HIS A 172 -10.82 -3.55 1.22
C HIS A 172 -12.12 -3.16 0.51
N LEU A 173 -12.06 -2.96 -0.81
CA LEU A 173 -13.22 -2.67 -1.66
C LEU A 173 -13.97 -3.93 -2.13
N ARG A 174 -13.46 -5.14 -1.86
CA ARG A 174 -13.97 -6.43 -2.39
C ARG A 174 -13.97 -6.51 -3.91
N LYS A 175 -12.92 -5.97 -4.53
CA LYS A 175 -12.81 -5.84 -5.99
C LYS A 175 -11.61 -6.61 -6.56
N LEU A 176 -11.18 -7.69 -5.91
CA LEU A 176 -10.05 -8.51 -6.40
C LEU A 176 -10.30 -9.06 -7.80
N ALA A 177 -11.54 -9.44 -8.11
CA ALA A 177 -11.91 -9.93 -9.44
C ALA A 177 -11.68 -8.88 -10.55
N GLU A 178 -11.76 -7.57 -10.24
CA GLU A 178 -11.46 -6.49 -11.20
C GLU A 178 -9.97 -6.41 -11.55
N LEU A 179 -9.10 -7.01 -10.70
CA LEU A 179 -7.67 -7.18 -10.96
C LEU A 179 -7.33 -8.56 -11.55
N GLY A 180 -8.33 -9.40 -11.88
CA GLY A 180 -8.12 -10.79 -12.30
C GLY A 180 -7.63 -11.71 -11.16
N LEU A 181 -7.86 -11.33 -9.92
CA LEU A 181 -7.46 -12.07 -8.71
C LEU A 181 -8.72 -12.62 -8.02
N GLU A 182 -8.72 -13.92 -7.71
CA GLU A 182 -9.79 -14.60 -6.96
C GLU A 182 -9.32 -14.98 -5.54
#